data_089cd92b9b3d7231e96d3b7846240386
#
_entry.id   089cd92b9b3d7231e96d3b7846240386
#
_cell.length_a   1.000
_cell.length_b   1.000
_cell.length_c   1.000
_cell.angle_alpha   90.00
_cell.angle_beta   90.00
_cell.angle_gamma   90.00
#
_symmetry.space_group_name_H-M   'P 1'
#
loop_
_entity.id
_entity.type
_entity.pdbx_description
1 polymer ?
#
loop_
_entity_poly.entity_id
_entity_poly.type
_entity_poly.pdbx_seq_one_letter_code
_entity_poly.pdbx_strand_id
1 'polypeptide(L)'
;YPYNISSQIFFRILELRERIPAVAGMLQHEVAQRLCASPGGRDYGILSVLLQCWYDCDYLFKVSKRDFNPPPKVDGGVMIARRNSRTALPCDETNFKRVVKTAFGQRRKMLRNALMSLFGKEFPYADYEIFTLRAERLSVEDFIALTLMYEALPTDNLTTP
;
A
#
# COMPACT_ATOMS: atom_id res chain seq x y z
N TYR A 1 -13.42 2.49 -15.18
CA TYR A 1 -12.87 1.13 -14.99
C TYR A 1 -13.97 0.18 -14.52
N PRO A 2 -13.96 -1.10 -14.96
CA PRO A 2 -14.87 -2.10 -14.40
C PRO A 2 -14.63 -2.27 -12.91
N TYR A 3 -15.68 -2.13 -12.09
CA TYR A 3 -15.54 -2.09 -10.63
C TYR A 3 -14.99 -3.38 -10.04
N ASN A 4 -15.35 -4.52 -10.61
CA ASN A 4 -14.97 -5.84 -10.08
C ASN A 4 -13.49 -6.21 -10.28
N ILE A 5 -12.75 -5.49 -11.12
CA ILE A 5 -11.34 -5.77 -11.41
C ILE A 5 -10.42 -4.58 -11.16
N SER A 6 -10.90 -3.54 -10.47
CA SER A 6 -10.13 -2.30 -10.23
C SER A 6 -8.76 -2.56 -9.59
N SER A 7 -8.71 -3.41 -8.57
CA SER A 7 -7.45 -3.74 -7.90
C SER A 7 -6.45 -4.40 -8.84
N GLN A 8 -6.91 -5.31 -9.70
CA GLN A 8 -6.06 -5.99 -10.68
C GLN A 8 -5.49 -5.01 -11.71
N ILE A 9 -6.31 -4.03 -12.13
CA ILE A 9 -5.87 -2.98 -13.05
C ILE A 9 -4.70 -2.20 -12.42
N PHE A 10 -4.81 -1.82 -11.16
CA PHE A 10 -3.75 -1.05 -10.49
C PHE A 10 -2.49 -1.87 -10.26
N PHE A 11 -2.59 -3.15 -9.96
CA PHE A 11 -1.40 -4.03 -9.92
C PHE A 11 -0.71 -4.08 -11.28
N ARG A 12 -1.48 -4.14 -12.37
CA ARG A 12 -0.91 -4.13 -13.72
C ARG A 12 -0.27 -2.78 -14.06
N ILE A 13 -0.87 -1.69 -13.64
CA ILE A 13 -0.30 -0.35 -13.79
C ILE A 13 1.06 -0.28 -13.09
N LEU A 14 1.18 -0.82 -11.89
CA LEU A 14 2.44 -0.85 -11.15
C LEU A 14 3.52 -1.65 -11.86
N GLU A 15 3.17 -2.77 -12.49
CA GLU A 15 4.11 -3.55 -13.30
C GLU A 15 4.62 -2.77 -14.52
N LEU A 16 3.75 -1.93 -15.10
CA LEU A 16 4.04 -1.15 -16.31
C LEU A 16 4.35 0.32 -16.01
N ARG A 17 4.66 0.67 -14.79
CA ARG A 17 4.80 2.06 -14.34
C ARG A 17 5.80 2.88 -15.14
N GLU A 18 6.84 2.23 -15.68
CA GLU A 18 7.84 2.90 -16.52
C GLU A 18 7.22 3.47 -17.82
N ARG A 19 6.08 2.93 -18.23
CA ARG A 19 5.39 3.29 -19.47
C ARG A 19 4.11 4.09 -19.23
N ILE A 20 3.69 4.23 -17.97
CA ILE A 20 2.42 4.87 -17.62
C ILE A 20 2.71 6.07 -16.73
N PRO A 21 2.82 7.27 -17.31
CA PRO A 21 3.13 8.48 -16.55
C PRO A 21 1.96 9.00 -15.70
N ALA A 22 0.73 8.69 -16.09
CA ALA A 22 -0.46 9.12 -15.36
C ALA A 22 -1.63 8.19 -15.62
N VAL A 23 -2.50 8.08 -14.61
CA VAL A 23 -3.75 7.32 -14.69
C VAL A 23 -4.85 8.16 -14.08
N ALA A 24 -5.96 8.28 -14.77
CA ALA A 24 -7.15 8.94 -14.24
C ALA A 24 -8.37 8.10 -14.58
N GLY A 25 -9.30 8.06 -13.67
CA GLY A 25 -10.53 7.30 -13.94
C GLY A 25 -11.47 7.25 -12.77
N MET A 26 -12.63 6.66 -13.04
CA MET A 26 -13.67 6.43 -12.05
C MET A 26 -13.62 4.98 -11.57
N LEU A 27 -13.66 4.83 -10.26
CA LEU A 27 -13.69 3.55 -9.56
C LEU A 27 -14.86 3.57 -8.59
N GLN A 28 -15.09 2.45 -7.89
CA GLN A 28 -15.94 2.51 -6.70
C GLN A 28 -15.37 3.57 -5.76
N HIS A 29 -16.26 4.38 -5.19
CA HIS A 29 -15.88 5.47 -4.28
C HIS A 29 -14.91 5.01 -3.18
N GLU A 30 -15.21 3.88 -2.54
CA GLU A 30 -14.40 3.32 -1.47
C GLU A 30 -12.99 2.92 -1.94
N VAL A 31 -12.88 2.35 -3.15
CA VAL A 31 -11.59 1.96 -3.73
C VAL A 31 -10.76 3.20 -4.06
N ALA A 32 -11.38 4.21 -4.67
CA ALA A 32 -10.69 5.47 -4.98
C ALA A 32 -10.17 6.16 -3.72
N GLN A 33 -10.98 6.18 -2.65
CA GLN A 33 -10.54 6.72 -1.36
C GLN A 33 -9.36 5.94 -0.78
N ARG A 34 -9.40 4.62 -0.87
CA ARG A 34 -8.32 3.75 -0.37
C ARG A 34 -7.02 4.00 -1.11
N LEU A 35 -7.06 4.12 -2.43
CA LEU A 35 -5.87 4.38 -3.24
C LEU A 35 -5.22 5.72 -2.92
N CYS A 36 -6.02 6.73 -2.58
CA CYS A 36 -5.57 8.09 -2.32
C CYS A 36 -5.41 8.42 -0.83
N ALA A 37 -5.67 7.46 0.06
CA ALA A 37 -5.66 7.69 1.50
C ALA A 37 -4.27 8.03 2.02
N SER A 38 -4.23 8.89 3.04
CA SER A 38 -3.02 9.22 3.79
C SER A 38 -2.85 8.31 5.00
N PRO A 39 -1.62 8.14 5.53
CA PRO A 39 -1.40 7.38 6.76
C PRO A 39 -2.25 7.88 7.91
N GLY A 40 -2.66 6.97 8.78
CA GLY A 40 -3.42 7.25 9.99
C GLY A 40 -4.91 6.97 9.88
N GLY A 41 -5.43 6.76 8.68
CA GLY A 41 -6.85 6.53 8.43
C GLY A 41 -7.19 5.07 8.24
N ARG A 42 -8.50 4.77 8.35
CA ARG A 42 -9.05 3.43 8.13
C ARG A 42 -8.88 2.97 6.69
N ASP A 43 -8.95 3.89 5.73
CA ASP A 43 -8.90 3.59 4.31
C ASP A 43 -7.48 3.27 3.82
N TYR A 44 -6.48 3.69 4.59
CA TYR A 44 -5.08 3.45 4.25
C TYR A 44 -4.74 1.96 4.39
N GLY A 45 -4.20 1.37 3.34
CA GLY A 45 -3.90 -0.06 3.32
C GLY A 45 -2.83 -0.42 2.29
N ILE A 46 -2.77 -1.70 1.94
CA ILE A 46 -1.76 -2.25 1.02
C ILE A 46 -1.73 -1.48 -0.30
N LEU A 47 -2.90 -1.30 -0.94
CA LEU A 47 -2.98 -0.60 -2.23
C LEU A 47 -2.53 0.85 -2.13
N SER A 48 -2.87 1.54 -1.03
CA SER A 48 -2.41 2.90 -0.78
C SER A 48 -0.89 2.99 -0.82
N VAL A 49 -0.23 2.12 -0.07
CA VAL A 49 1.24 2.10 0.04
C VAL A 49 1.89 1.74 -1.29
N LEU A 50 1.43 0.67 -1.94
CA LEU A 50 2.04 0.18 -3.17
C LEU A 50 1.89 1.19 -4.32
N LEU A 51 0.72 1.81 -4.46
CA LEU A 51 0.52 2.82 -5.50
C LEU A 51 1.25 4.12 -5.19
N GLN A 52 1.15 4.62 -3.96
CA GLN A 52 1.76 5.89 -3.57
C GLN A 52 3.29 5.83 -3.47
N CYS A 53 3.85 4.64 -3.45
CA CYS A 53 5.29 4.46 -3.61
C CYS A 53 5.80 5.07 -4.93
N TRP A 54 5.02 4.95 -6.00
CA TRP A 54 5.41 5.33 -7.36
C TRP A 54 4.59 6.46 -7.98
N TYR A 55 3.43 6.78 -7.40
CA TYR A 55 2.49 7.78 -7.92
C TYR A 55 2.03 8.72 -6.81
N ASP A 56 1.87 9.99 -7.17
CA ASP A 56 1.15 10.94 -6.34
C ASP A 56 -0.33 10.84 -6.71
N CYS A 57 -1.18 10.56 -5.73
CA CYS A 57 -2.58 10.25 -5.93
C CYS A 57 -3.47 11.35 -5.35
N ASP A 58 -4.43 11.82 -6.16
CA ASP A 58 -5.41 12.81 -5.74
C ASP A 58 -6.83 12.27 -5.96
N TYR A 59 -7.63 12.29 -4.91
CA TYR A 59 -9.06 12.03 -5.01
C TYR A 59 -9.75 13.33 -5.44
N LEU A 60 -10.45 13.29 -6.57
CA LEU A 60 -11.00 14.50 -7.18
C LEU A 60 -12.44 14.76 -6.74
N PHE A 61 -13.37 13.81 -6.99
CA PHE A 61 -14.77 13.98 -6.62
C PHE A 61 -15.55 12.67 -6.64
N LYS A 62 -16.67 12.68 -5.95
CA LYS A 62 -17.61 11.56 -5.87
C LYS A 62 -18.64 11.69 -6.97
N VAL A 63 -19.05 10.56 -7.55
CA VAL A 63 -20.14 10.48 -8.54
C VAL A 63 -21.24 9.61 -7.95
N SER A 64 -22.46 10.16 -7.86
CA SER A 64 -23.59 9.42 -7.31
C SER A 64 -23.95 8.25 -8.21
N LYS A 65 -24.26 7.10 -7.60
CA LYS A 65 -24.79 5.93 -8.33
C LYS A 65 -26.08 6.24 -9.10
N ARG A 66 -26.81 7.27 -8.67
CA ARG A 66 -28.07 7.71 -9.30
C ARG A 66 -27.85 8.37 -10.67
N ASP A 67 -26.61 8.79 -10.95
CA ASP A 67 -26.28 9.43 -12.23
C ASP A 67 -26.08 8.43 -13.37
N PHE A 68 -26.23 7.14 -13.08
CA PHE A 68 -26.07 6.07 -14.07
C PHE A 68 -27.38 5.35 -14.36
N ASN A 69 -27.52 4.84 -15.57
CA ASN A 69 -28.66 4.05 -15.98
C ASN A 69 -28.19 2.77 -16.72
N PRO A 70 -28.37 1.56 -16.13
CA PRO A 70 -28.90 1.31 -14.79
C PRO A 70 -27.90 1.73 -13.70
N PRO A 71 -28.39 2.09 -12.49
CA PRO A 71 -27.49 2.52 -11.42
C PRO A 71 -26.68 1.34 -10.89
N PRO A 72 -25.38 1.53 -10.61
CA PRO A 72 -24.58 0.53 -9.92
C PRO A 72 -24.99 0.42 -8.45
N LYS A 73 -24.43 -0.56 -7.75
CA LYS A 73 -24.74 -0.80 -6.33
C LYS A 73 -24.15 0.26 -5.40
N VAL A 74 -23.04 0.89 -5.79
CA VAL A 74 -22.28 1.84 -4.98
C VAL A 74 -21.94 3.08 -5.79
N ASP A 75 -21.63 4.16 -5.09
CA ASP A 75 -21.19 5.40 -5.71
C ASP A 75 -19.82 5.25 -6.37
N GLY A 76 -19.52 6.12 -7.33
CA GLY A 76 -18.21 6.22 -7.95
C GLY A 76 -17.34 7.28 -7.29
N GLY A 77 -16.03 7.16 -7.50
CA GLY A 77 -15.05 8.15 -7.13
C GLY A 77 -14.07 8.36 -8.28
N VAL A 78 -13.80 9.61 -8.60
CA VAL A 78 -12.82 9.94 -9.63
C VAL A 78 -11.51 10.33 -8.98
N MET A 79 -10.43 9.71 -9.43
CA MET A 79 -9.10 9.96 -8.93
C MET A 79 -8.10 10.12 -10.07
N ILE A 80 -6.98 10.73 -9.76
CA ILE A 80 -5.85 10.80 -10.67
C ILE A 80 -4.57 10.40 -9.92
N ALA A 81 -3.72 9.65 -10.61
CA ALA A 81 -2.39 9.27 -10.13
C ALA A 81 -1.36 9.68 -11.17
N ARG A 82 -0.33 10.39 -10.74
CA ARG A 82 0.77 10.82 -11.59
C ARG A 82 2.08 10.25 -11.05
N ARG A 83 2.94 9.76 -11.94
CA ARG A 83 4.25 9.26 -11.52
C ARG A 83 4.98 10.33 -10.71
N ASN A 84 5.52 9.91 -9.55
CA ASN A 84 6.39 10.74 -8.75
C ASN A 84 7.85 10.62 -9.24
N SER A 85 8.77 11.24 -8.52
CA SER A 85 10.19 11.26 -8.90
C SER A 85 10.94 9.95 -8.58
N ARG A 86 10.30 8.99 -7.92
CA ARG A 86 10.96 7.75 -7.52
C ARG A 86 11.18 6.84 -8.75
N THR A 87 12.43 6.49 -9.00
CA THR A 87 12.81 5.61 -10.11
C THR A 87 13.16 4.20 -9.65
N ALA A 88 13.61 4.04 -8.40
CA ALA A 88 13.97 2.76 -7.82
C ALA A 88 13.80 2.79 -6.30
N LEU A 89 13.69 1.61 -5.69
CA LEU A 89 13.73 1.46 -4.24
C LEU A 89 15.16 1.17 -3.78
N PRO A 90 15.56 1.64 -2.59
CA PRO A 90 16.84 1.26 -1.99
C PRO A 90 16.85 -0.18 -1.46
N CYS A 91 15.71 -0.86 -1.48
CA CYS A 91 15.51 -2.24 -1.06
C CYS A 91 14.94 -3.07 -2.20
N ASP A 92 14.90 -4.39 -2.02
CA ASP A 92 14.27 -5.29 -2.98
C ASP A 92 12.76 -5.07 -3.01
N GLU A 93 12.19 -4.92 -4.20
CA GLU A 93 10.76 -4.63 -4.38
C GLU A 93 9.88 -5.78 -3.89
N THR A 94 10.30 -7.03 -4.09
CA THR A 94 9.58 -8.21 -3.59
C THR A 94 9.53 -8.22 -2.06
N ASN A 95 10.65 -7.89 -1.42
CA ASN A 95 10.70 -7.77 0.03
C ASN A 95 9.84 -6.63 0.54
N PHE A 96 9.85 -5.49 -0.14
CA PHE A 96 8.98 -4.36 0.18
C PHE A 96 7.51 -4.77 0.18
N LYS A 97 7.04 -5.43 -0.88
CA LYS A 97 5.67 -5.93 -0.97
C LYS A 97 5.35 -6.92 0.15
N ARG A 98 6.29 -7.80 0.47
CA ARG A 98 6.14 -8.80 1.53
C ARG A 98 5.96 -8.13 2.90
N VAL A 99 6.79 -7.16 3.22
CA VAL A 99 6.71 -6.42 4.48
C VAL A 99 5.37 -5.68 4.58
N VAL A 100 4.97 -4.97 3.53
CA VAL A 100 3.70 -4.23 3.50
C VAL A 100 2.51 -5.17 3.70
N LYS A 101 2.45 -6.27 2.93
CA LYS A 101 1.34 -7.24 3.02
C LYS A 101 1.28 -7.89 4.39
N THR A 102 2.42 -8.27 4.95
CA THR A 102 2.47 -8.91 6.27
C THR A 102 2.02 -7.95 7.37
N ALA A 103 2.46 -6.70 7.32
CA ALA A 103 2.07 -5.67 8.28
C ALA A 103 0.55 -5.45 8.29
N PHE A 104 -0.06 -5.30 7.13
CA PHE A 104 -1.52 -5.10 7.01
C PHE A 104 -2.32 -6.39 7.23
N GLY A 105 -1.68 -7.54 7.14
CA GLY A 105 -2.34 -8.83 7.42
C GLY A 105 -2.80 -8.98 8.86
N GLN A 106 -2.18 -8.24 9.78
CA GLN A 106 -2.57 -8.18 11.19
C GLN A 106 -2.69 -6.70 11.61
N ARG A 107 -3.55 -5.99 10.95
CA ARG A 107 -3.71 -4.55 11.01
C ARG A 107 -3.91 -3.99 12.42
N ARG A 108 -4.59 -4.74 13.31
CA ARG A 108 -4.89 -4.30 14.68
C ARG A 108 -3.73 -4.44 15.64
N LYS A 109 -2.68 -5.17 15.23
CA LYS A 109 -1.53 -5.44 16.10
C LYS A 109 -0.41 -4.41 15.87
N MET A 110 0.37 -4.19 16.92
CA MET A 110 1.63 -3.47 16.79
C MET A 110 2.55 -4.22 15.83
N LEU A 111 3.40 -3.50 15.12
CA LEU A 111 4.26 -4.08 14.09
C LEU A 111 5.19 -5.17 14.62
N ARG A 112 5.68 -5.07 15.86
CA ARG A 112 6.50 -6.13 16.43
C ARG A 112 5.80 -7.48 16.49
N ASN A 113 4.47 -7.49 16.61
CA ASN A 113 3.67 -8.71 16.59
C ASN A 113 3.23 -9.06 15.16
N ALA A 114 2.79 -8.07 14.38
CA ALA A 114 2.35 -8.28 13.01
C ALA A 114 3.46 -8.81 12.10
N LEU A 115 4.71 -8.38 12.33
CA LEU A 115 5.87 -8.75 11.53
C LEU A 115 6.69 -9.90 12.14
N MET A 116 6.19 -10.53 13.19
CA MET A 116 6.93 -11.61 13.88
C MET A 116 7.30 -12.76 12.93
N SER A 117 6.44 -13.06 11.97
CA SER A 117 6.71 -14.11 10.98
C SER A 117 7.88 -13.81 10.06
N LEU A 118 8.23 -12.54 9.89
CA LEU A 118 9.35 -12.09 9.05
C LEU A 118 10.61 -11.80 9.87
N PHE A 119 10.45 -11.09 10.99
CA PHE A 119 11.57 -10.64 11.81
C PHE A 119 11.99 -11.66 12.88
N GLY A 120 11.11 -12.62 13.22
CA GLY A 120 11.34 -13.53 14.32
C GLY A 120 10.83 -12.94 15.64
N LYS A 121 10.86 -13.77 16.71
CA LYS A 121 10.41 -13.35 18.05
C LYS A 121 11.35 -12.34 18.69
N GLU A 122 12.64 -12.54 18.49
CA GLU A 122 13.69 -11.70 19.05
C GLU A 122 14.54 -11.20 17.89
N PHE A 123 14.59 -9.90 17.72
CA PHE A 123 15.38 -9.27 16.66
C PHE A 123 15.96 -7.94 17.17
N PRO A 124 17.08 -7.47 16.57
CA PRO A 124 17.84 -6.33 17.11
C PRO A 124 17.05 -5.03 17.23
N TYR A 125 15.99 -4.84 16.43
CA TYR A 125 15.26 -3.59 16.34
C TYR A 125 13.92 -3.60 17.10
N ALA A 126 13.63 -4.65 17.88
CA ALA A 126 12.33 -4.85 18.52
C ALA A 126 11.88 -3.70 19.41
N ASP A 127 12.82 -2.97 20.00
CA ASP A 127 12.57 -1.86 20.91
C ASP A 127 12.46 -0.50 20.20
N TYR A 128 12.66 -0.45 18.89
CA TYR A 128 12.52 0.78 18.13
C TYR A 128 11.06 1.23 18.12
N GLU A 129 10.82 2.52 18.23
CA GLU A 129 9.48 3.11 18.32
C GLU A 129 8.56 2.66 17.18
N ILE A 130 9.09 2.52 15.96
CA ILE A 130 8.31 2.11 14.79
C ILE A 130 7.58 0.79 15.02
N PHE A 131 8.16 -0.13 15.80
CA PHE A 131 7.57 -1.44 16.08
C PHE A 131 6.43 -1.38 17.11
N THR A 132 6.22 -0.26 17.77
CA THR A 132 5.07 -0.03 18.66
C THR A 132 3.86 0.50 17.91
N LEU A 133 4.04 0.92 16.66
CA LEU A 133 2.98 1.47 15.83
C LEU A 133 2.23 0.35 15.09
N ARG A 134 1.04 0.67 14.60
CA ARG A 134 0.27 -0.19 13.70
C ARG A 134 0.58 0.20 12.25
N ALA A 135 0.36 -0.76 11.33
CA ALA A 135 0.65 -0.58 9.91
C ALA A 135 0.06 0.71 9.32
N GLU A 136 -1.16 1.05 9.70
CA GLU A 136 -1.86 2.23 9.17
C GLU A 136 -1.21 3.58 9.52
N ARG A 137 -0.29 3.60 10.49
CA ARG A 137 0.43 4.80 10.90
C ARG A 137 1.65 5.09 10.04
N LEU A 138 2.09 4.13 9.23
CA LEU A 138 3.35 4.22 8.52
C LEU A 138 3.19 4.84 7.13
N SER A 139 4.08 5.77 6.80
CA SER A 139 4.23 6.30 5.45
C SER A 139 4.92 5.29 4.54
N VAL A 140 4.95 5.56 3.25
CA VAL A 140 5.74 4.78 2.28
C VAL A 140 7.21 4.73 2.70
N GLU A 141 7.78 5.86 3.12
CA GLU A 141 9.17 5.95 3.57
C GLU A 141 9.43 5.08 4.80
N ASP A 142 8.48 5.02 5.73
CA ASP A 142 8.57 4.15 6.90
C ASP A 142 8.60 2.67 6.49
N PHE A 143 7.79 2.27 5.53
CA PHE A 143 7.78 0.89 5.02
C PHE A 143 9.09 0.55 4.29
N ILE A 144 9.68 1.51 3.58
CA ILE A 144 11.00 1.33 2.97
C ILE A 144 12.04 1.10 4.07
N ALA A 145 12.02 1.91 5.13
CA ALA A 145 12.93 1.75 6.26
C ALA A 145 12.78 0.39 6.94
N LEU A 146 11.54 -0.07 7.14
CA LEU A 146 11.26 -1.41 7.69
C LEU A 146 11.82 -2.51 6.79
N THR A 147 11.68 -2.36 5.48
CA THR A 147 12.19 -3.36 4.53
C THR A 147 13.71 -3.42 4.59
N LEU A 148 14.38 -2.27 4.69
CA LEU A 148 15.84 -2.23 4.85
C LEU A 148 16.28 -2.90 6.16
N MET A 149 15.54 -2.70 7.25
CA MET A 149 15.79 -3.39 8.51
C MET A 149 15.63 -4.91 8.37
N TYR A 150 14.58 -5.34 7.67
CA TYR A 150 14.32 -6.74 7.39
C TYR A 150 15.48 -7.37 6.60
N GLU A 151 15.96 -6.68 5.58
CA GLU A 151 17.06 -7.15 4.73
C GLU A 151 18.41 -7.17 5.49
N ALA A 152 18.55 -6.37 6.53
CA ALA A 152 19.74 -6.31 7.35
C ALA A 152 19.77 -7.38 8.46
N LEU A 153 18.70 -8.15 8.63
CA LEU A 153 18.67 -9.23 9.62
C LEU A 153 19.68 -10.32 9.27
N PRO A 154 20.29 -10.98 10.32
CA PRO A 154 21.16 -12.13 10.09
C PRO A 154 20.44 -13.21 9.27
N THR A 155 21.17 -13.86 8.34
CA THR A 155 20.65 -14.85 7.41
C THR A 155 19.93 -16.02 8.10
N ASP A 156 20.35 -16.36 9.32
CA ASP A 156 19.77 -17.45 10.11
C ASP A 156 18.30 -17.19 10.48
N ASN A 157 17.91 -15.92 10.56
CA ASN A 157 16.52 -15.53 10.86
C ASN A 157 15.62 -15.49 9.62
N LEU A 158 16.23 -15.51 8.43
CA LEU A 158 15.51 -15.43 7.15
C LEU A 158 15.20 -16.81 6.56
N THR A 159 15.83 -17.86 7.05
CA THR A 159 15.76 -19.22 6.49
C THR A 159 14.79 -20.14 7.20
N THR A 160 14.11 -19.70 8.24
CA THR A 160 13.09 -20.49 8.94
C THR A 160 11.80 -20.47 8.15
N PRO A 161 11.31 -21.63 7.67
CA PRO A 161 10.06 -21.70 6.92
C PRO A 161 8.84 -21.43 7.80
#